data_03e82e04d0a2f3838dd8008000c52641
#
_entry.id   03e82e04d0a2f3838dd8008000c52641
#
_cell.length_a   1.000
_cell.length_b   1.000
_cell.length_c   1.000
_cell.angle_alpha   90.00
_cell.angle_beta   90.00
_cell.angle_gamma   90.00
#
_symmetry.space_group_name_H-M   'P 1'
#
loop_
_entity.id
_entity.type
_entity.pdbx_description
1 polymer ?
#
loop_
_entity_poly.entity_id
_entity_poly.type
_entity_poly.pdbx_seq_one_letter_code
_entity_poly.pdbx_strand_id
1 'polypeptide(L)'
;MRAKLVNFRKKSGFLIVFALCGLLIVVQFSKVVFAEEAAKEKPTDVQLSKISEKCTDLKKDLKKLRSEDALKRVNLGKDYEKISNGLMSNFNARIALNKKNDAGLISLTAEFDENFRYFRDNFQNYERELSELTTQDCVKNPREFYLKLEKVRKLRREVSYNTTKLSEIAEKYGIQVHEFVMKNTTGAANE
;
A
#
# COMPACT_ATOMS: atom_id res chain seq x y z
N MET A 1 36.40 -59.35 -27.36
CA MET A 1 34.99 -58.88 -27.21
C MET A 1 34.88 -57.50 -27.73
N ARG A 2 34.10 -57.26 -28.79
CA ARG A 2 34.02 -55.97 -29.51
C ARG A 2 32.95 -55.12 -28.90
N ALA A 3 33.29 -53.91 -28.39
CA ALA A 3 32.34 -52.88 -27.93
C ALA A 3 31.92 -51.99 -29.10
N LYS A 4 30.59 -51.93 -29.35
CA LYS A 4 29.98 -51.09 -30.37
C LYS A 4 29.96 -49.63 -29.94
N LEU A 5 30.62 -48.76 -30.68
CA LEU A 5 30.46 -47.32 -30.65
C LEU A 5 29.10 -46.94 -31.25
N VAL A 6 28.21 -46.40 -30.45
CA VAL A 6 26.93 -45.82 -30.91
C VAL A 6 27.11 -44.35 -31.20
N ASN A 7 26.89 -43.98 -32.48
CA ASN A 7 26.93 -42.63 -33.01
C ASN A 7 25.84 -41.73 -32.38
N PHE A 8 26.24 -40.73 -31.57
CA PHE A 8 25.36 -39.71 -31.05
C PHE A 8 25.60 -38.36 -31.77
N ARG A 9 25.19 -38.33 -33.02
CA ARG A 9 25.34 -37.11 -33.85
C ARG A 9 24.09 -36.90 -34.69
N LYS A 10 22.99 -36.35 -34.05
CA LYS A 10 21.89 -35.63 -34.73
C LYS A 10 20.73 -35.32 -33.77
N LYS A 11 20.91 -34.44 -32.77
CA LYS A 11 19.78 -33.86 -32.04
C LYS A 11 20.08 -32.44 -31.49
N SER A 12 21.14 -31.79 -31.98
CA SER A 12 21.52 -30.47 -31.46
C SER A 12 20.80 -29.29 -32.15
N GLY A 13 20.14 -29.50 -33.27
CA GLY A 13 19.48 -28.43 -34.05
C GLY A 13 18.07 -28.06 -33.59
N PHE A 14 17.39 -28.99 -32.90
CA PHE A 14 15.98 -28.74 -32.52
C PHE A 14 15.80 -28.01 -31.18
N LEU A 15 16.76 -28.06 -30.27
CA LEU A 15 16.73 -27.40 -28.99
C LEU A 15 17.04 -25.89 -29.05
N ILE A 16 17.79 -25.45 -30.07
CA ILE A 16 18.17 -24.03 -30.24
C ILE A 16 16.99 -23.19 -30.76
N VAL A 17 16.13 -23.79 -31.60
CA VAL A 17 14.96 -23.08 -32.12
C VAL A 17 13.88 -22.85 -31.07
N PHE A 18 13.74 -23.76 -30.09
CA PHE A 18 12.80 -23.55 -28.97
C PHE A 18 13.29 -22.51 -27.92
N ALA A 19 14.58 -22.38 -27.76
CA ALA A 19 15.16 -21.37 -26.84
C ALA A 19 15.01 -19.94 -27.39
N LEU A 20 15.03 -19.73 -28.72
CA LEU A 20 14.84 -18.42 -29.33
C LEU A 20 13.38 -17.98 -29.41
N CYS A 21 12.43 -18.89 -29.51
CA CYS A 21 10.99 -18.56 -29.42
C CYS A 21 10.53 -18.23 -28.01
N GLY A 22 11.14 -18.82 -26.98
CA GLY A 22 10.82 -18.51 -25.57
C GLY A 22 11.25 -17.10 -25.13
N LEU A 23 12.31 -16.56 -25.75
CA LEU A 23 12.85 -15.24 -25.37
C LEU A 23 12.03 -14.06 -25.95
N LEU A 24 11.24 -14.28 -27.00
CA LEU A 24 10.43 -13.24 -27.63
C LEU A 24 9.05 -13.05 -26.97
N ILE A 25 8.61 -13.99 -26.13
CA ILE A 25 7.30 -13.91 -25.47
C ILE A 25 7.39 -13.13 -24.13
N VAL A 26 8.57 -13.03 -23.51
CA VAL A 26 8.76 -12.37 -22.21
C VAL A 26 8.77 -10.82 -22.32
N VAL A 27 8.96 -10.25 -23.51
CA VAL A 27 9.08 -8.79 -23.68
C VAL A 27 7.73 -8.09 -23.88
N GLN A 28 6.63 -8.83 -24.06
CA GLN A 28 5.31 -8.24 -24.33
C GLN A 28 4.42 -8.03 -23.09
N PHE A 29 4.82 -8.52 -21.90
CA PHE A 29 3.99 -8.41 -20.68
C PHE A 29 4.29 -7.20 -19.78
N SER A 30 5.19 -6.30 -20.18
CA SER A 30 5.60 -5.16 -19.33
C SER A 30 4.96 -3.82 -19.69
N LYS A 31 3.88 -3.80 -20.46
CA LYS A 31 3.15 -2.57 -20.80
C LYS A 31 1.66 -2.62 -20.48
N VAL A 32 1.30 -3.30 -19.44
CA VAL A 32 -0.02 -3.10 -18.84
C VAL A 32 0.27 -2.67 -17.43
N VAL A 33 0.07 -1.43 -17.16
CA VAL A 33 -0.40 -0.88 -15.92
C VAL A 33 0.14 0.55 -15.71
N PHE A 34 -0.77 1.39 -15.30
CA PHE A 34 -0.69 2.77 -14.83
C PHE A 34 -0.72 3.87 -15.88
N ALA A 35 -1.79 3.84 -16.68
CA ALA A 35 -2.36 5.07 -17.19
C ALA A 35 -3.90 4.96 -17.19
N GLU A 36 -4.49 4.62 -16.06
CA GLU A 36 -5.84 5.02 -15.77
C GLU A 36 -5.75 6.25 -14.84
N GLU A 37 -5.18 7.33 -15.38
CA GLU A 37 -5.60 8.65 -15.02
C GLU A 37 -7.07 8.71 -15.41
N ALA A 38 -7.93 8.34 -14.46
CA ALA A 38 -9.38 8.37 -14.62
C ALA A 38 -9.72 9.74 -15.18
N ALA A 39 -10.04 9.78 -16.48
CA ALA A 39 -10.59 10.94 -17.12
C ALA A 39 -11.64 11.46 -16.14
N LYS A 40 -11.49 12.70 -15.65
CA LYS A 40 -12.43 13.31 -14.70
C LYS A 40 -13.79 13.24 -15.36
N GLU A 41 -14.53 12.19 -15.06
CA GLU A 41 -15.84 11.94 -15.64
C GLU A 41 -16.71 13.12 -15.25
N LYS A 42 -17.11 13.88 -16.25
CA LYS A 42 -17.96 15.04 -16.02
C LYS A 42 -19.28 14.53 -15.43
N PRO A 43 -19.77 15.13 -14.34
CA PRO A 43 -21.03 14.69 -13.78
C PRO A 43 -22.16 14.84 -14.81
N THR A 44 -23.00 13.81 -14.87
CA THR A 44 -24.22 13.83 -15.70
C THR A 44 -25.28 14.73 -15.06
N ASP A 45 -26.21 15.24 -15.84
CA ASP A 45 -27.30 16.07 -15.32
C ASP A 45 -28.17 15.31 -14.31
N VAL A 46 -28.33 13.98 -14.50
CA VAL A 46 -29.01 13.11 -13.54
C VAL A 46 -28.29 13.04 -12.20
N GLN A 47 -26.95 12.98 -12.20
CA GLN A 47 -26.17 13.00 -10.97
C GLN A 47 -26.27 14.35 -10.26
N LEU A 48 -26.23 15.45 -10.99
CA LEU A 48 -26.37 16.80 -10.46
C LEU A 48 -27.75 17.03 -9.85
N SER A 49 -28.82 16.59 -10.52
CA SER A 49 -30.20 16.67 -10.02
C SER A 49 -30.34 15.88 -8.71
N LYS A 50 -29.83 14.63 -8.65
CA LYS A 50 -29.85 13.81 -7.44
C LYS A 50 -29.08 14.43 -6.26
N ILE A 51 -27.97 15.10 -6.53
CA ILE A 51 -27.21 15.80 -5.50
C ILE A 51 -28.03 16.94 -4.92
N SER A 52 -28.66 17.76 -5.76
CA SER A 52 -29.50 18.88 -5.32
C SER A 52 -30.70 18.36 -4.51
N GLU A 53 -31.38 17.33 -5.00
CA GLU A 53 -32.56 16.73 -4.36
C GLU A 53 -32.25 16.10 -3.00
N LYS A 54 -31.12 15.39 -2.90
CA LYS A 54 -30.67 14.66 -1.70
C LYS A 54 -29.66 15.42 -0.84
N CYS A 55 -29.52 16.72 -1.06
CA CYS A 55 -28.47 17.56 -0.46
C CYS A 55 -28.40 17.44 1.07
N THR A 56 -29.56 17.50 1.75
CA THR A 56 -29.63 17.42 3.22
C THR A 56 -29.17 16.06 3.74
N ASP A 57 -29.62 14.97 3.12
CA ASP A 57 -29.26 13.61 3.51
C ASP A 57 -27.78 13.36 3.25
N LEU A 58 -27.27 13.75 2.07
CA LEU A 58 -25.86 13.64 1.75
C LEU A 58 -24.97 14.37 2.77
N LYS A 59 -25.33 15.59 3.15
CA LYS A 59 -24.58 16.35 4.18
C LYS A 59 -24.62 15.68 5.54
N LYS A 60 -25.75 15.09 5.93
CA LYS A 60 -25.89 14.31 7.17
C LYS A 60 -24.97 13.10 7.17
N ASP A 61 -24.98 12.33 6.07
CA ASP A 61 -24.15 11.13 5.94
C ASP A 61 -22.66 11.47 5.91
N LEU A 62 -22.27 12.55 5.23
CA LEU A 62 -20.87 13.01 5.21
C LEU A 62 -20.40 13.48 6.59
N LYS A 63 -21.25 14.14 7.38
CA LYS A 63 -20.92 14.51 8.77
C LYS A 63 -20.75 13.29 9.65
N LYS A 64 -21.62 12.28 9.52
CA LYS A 64 -21.49 11.00 10.21
C LYS A 64 -20.19 10.29 9.84
N LEU A 65 -19.92 10.16 8.53
CA LEU A 65 -18.67 9.59 8.02
C LEU A 65 -17.44 10.30 8.59
N ARG A 66 -17.45 11.63 8.62
CA ARG A 66 -16.36 12.44 9.20
C ARG A 66 -16.11 12.09 10.66
N SER A 67 -17.16 11.96 11.47
CA SER A 67 -17.02 11.61 12.89
C SER A 67 -16.46 10.20 13.08
N GLU A 68 -16.92 9.24 12.30
CA GLU A 68 -16.46 7.85 12.35
C GLU A 68 -15.00 7.73 11.91
N ASP A 69 -14.61 8.40 10.83
CA ASP A 69 -13.24 8.36 10.31
C ASP A 69 -12.27 9.13 11.22
N ALA A 70 -12.70 10.21 11.88
CA ALA A 70 -11.89 10.91 12.88
C ALA A 70 -11.54 10.01 14.08
N LEU A 71 -12.50 9.20 14.55
CA LEU A 71 -12.25 8.21 15.61
C LEU A 71 -11.28 7.13 15.17
N LYS A 72 -11.45 6.60 13.94
CA LYS A 72 -10.51 5.63 13.35
C LYS A 72 -9.09 6.20 13.26
N ARG A 73 -8.94 7.46 12.83
CA ARG A 73 -7.65 8.13 12.79
C ARG A 73 -6.92 8.13 14.13
N VAL A 74 -7.65 8.50 15.19
CA VAL A 74 -7.06 8.55 16.55
C VAL A 74 -6.59 7.18 17.00
N ASN A 75 -7.40 6.14 16.78
CA ASN A 75 -7.08 4.77 17.19
C ASN A 75 -5.90 4.21 16.36
N LEU A 76 -5.98 4.27 15.04
CA LEU A 76 -4.90 3.81 14.16
C LEU A 76 -3.59 4.60 14.39
N GLY A 77 -3.68 5.91 14.59
CA GLY A 77 -2.50 6.74 14.88
C GLY A 77 -1.78 6.30 16.15
N LYS A 78 -2.52 6.00 17.22
CA LYS A 78 -1.95 5.46 18.47
C LYS A 78 -1.33 4.08 18.28
N ASP A 79 -1.98 3.22 17.51
CA ASP A 79 -1.47 1.87 17.26
C ASP A 79 -0.21 1.89 16.42
N TYR A 80 -0.16 2.71 15.38
CA TYR A 80 1.05 2.88 14.56
C TYR A 80 2.20 3.52 15.33
N GLU A 81 1.92 4.48 16.21
CA GLU A 81 2.95 5.05 17.09
C GLU A 81 3.52 4.00 18.06
N LYS A 82 2.69 3.12 18.63
CA LYS A 82 3.14 2.01 19.47
C LYS A 82 3.99 1.01 18.68
N ILE A 83 3.62 0.71 17.43
CA ILE A 83 4.38 -0.20 16.56
C ILE A 83 5.74 0.43 16.25
N SER A 84 5.78 1.67 15.77
CA SER A 84 7.01 2.37 15.41
C SER A 84 7.95 2.52 16.62
N ASN A 85 7.53 3.31 17.61
CA ASN A 85 8.36 3.69 18.75
C ASN A 85 8.44 2.59 19.82
N GLY A 86 7.30 1.94 20.13
CA GLY A 86 7.21 0.96 21.20
C GLY A 86 7.78 -0.40 20.86
N LEU A 87 7.67 -0.84 19.61
CA LEU A 87 8.11 -2.17 19.19
C LEU A 87 9.36 -2.10 18.32
N MET A 88 9.27 -1.52 17.13
CA MET A 88 10.35 -1.56 16.13
C MET A 88 11.61 -0.84 16.61
N SER A 89 11.50 0.42 17.01
CA SER A 89 12.65 1.21 17.46
C SER A 89 13.28 0.63 18.73
N ASN A 90 12.47 0.19 19.70
CA ASN A 90 12.99 -0.41 20.93
C ASN A 90 13.66 -1.76 20.69
N PHE A 91 13.12 -2.60 19.78
CA PHE A 91 13.75 -3.86 19.43
C PHE A 91 15.09 -3.63 18.73
N ASN A 92 15.14 -2.73 17.75
CA ASN A 92 16.38 -2.38 17.05
C ASN A 92 17.44 -1.82 18.00
N ALA A 93 17.05 -0.98 18.96
CA ALA A 93 17.96 -0.47 19.98
C ALA A 93 18.54 -1.59 20.86
N ARG A 94 17.70 -2.57 21.28
CA ARG A 94 18.16 -3.70 22.09
C ARG A 94 19.15 -4.60 21.36
N ILE A 95 18.92 -4.91 20.07
CA ILE A 95 19.88 -5.71 19.30
C ILE A 95 21.20 -5.00 19.10
N ALA A 96 21.16 -3.67 18.88
CA ALA A 96 22.38 -2.85 18.78
C ALA A 96 23.19 -2.81 20.11
N LEU A 97 22.52 -2.67 21.26
CA LEU A 97 23.15 -2.74 22.57
C LEU A 97 23.86 -4.09 22.79
N ASN A 98 23.35 -5.17 22.26
CA ASN A 98 23.98 -6.51 22.28
C ASN A 98 25.02 -6.70 21.18
N LYS A 99 25.52 -5.62 20.56
CA LYS A 99 26.52 -5.62 19.48
C LYS A 99 26.11 -6.45 18.26
N LYS A 100 24.81 -6.60 18.05
CA LYS A 100 24.23 -7.25 16.88
C LYS A 100 23.63 -6.19 15.97
N ASN A 101 23.48 -6.51 14.69
CA ASN A 101 22.89 -5.63 13.70
C ASN A 101 22.07 -6.42 12.69
N ASP A 102 20.95 -5.85 12.25
CA ASP A 102 20.14 -6.36 11.15
C ASP A 102 19.67 -5.19 10.29
N ALA A 103 20.27 -5.05 9.12
CA ALA A 103 19.96 -3.97 8.18
C ALA A 103 18.51 -4.04 7.67
N GLY A 104 17.92 -5.25 7.58
CA GLY A 104 16.54 -5.45 7.17
C GLY A 104 15.55 -4.86 8.18
N LEU A 105 15.76 -5.12 9.48
CA LEU A 105 14.95 -4.54 10.55
C LEU A 105 15.03 -3.02 10.61
N ILE A 106 16.24 -2.47 10.43
CA ILE A 106 16.44 -1.00 10.40
C ILE A 106 15.72 -0.39 9.19
N SER A 107 15.85 -1.00 8.01
CA SER A 107 15.20 -0.53 6.78
C SER A 107 13.68 -0.57 6.89
N LEU A 108 13.11 -1.66 7.41
CA LEU A 108 11.66 -1.80 7.61
C LEU A 108 11.12 -0.79 8.62
N THR A 109 11.88 -0.47 9.67
CA THR A 109 11.49 0.59 10.61
C THR A 109 11.44 1.95 9.93
N ALA A 110 12.45 2.30 9.13
CA ALA A 110 12.47 3.56 8.39
C ALA A 110 11.31 3.63 7.36
N GLU A 111 11.04 2.53 6.64
CA GLU A 111 9.91 2.44 5.71
C GLU A 111 8.57 2.60 6.43
N PHE A 112 8.41 2.02 7.63
CA PHE A 112 7.21 2.17 8.45
C PHE A 112 7.00 3.61 8.88
N ASP A 113 8.05 4.29 9.38
CA ASP A 113 7.97 5.67 9.85
C ASP A 113 7.62 6.64 8.72
N GLU A 114 8.18 6.43 7.53
CA GLU A 114 7.84 7.22 6.35
C GLU A 114 6.38 7.03 5.94
N ASN A 115 5.89 5.78 5.87
CA ASN A 115 4.49 5.50 5.53
C ASN A 115 3.52 5.99 6.62
N PHE A 116 3.93 5.98 7.89
CA PHE A 116 3.14 6.54 8.99
C PHE A 116 3.04 8.08 8.87
N ARG A 117 4.09 8.75 8.43
CA ARG A 117 4.04 10.19 8.11
C ARG A 117 3.06 10.45 6.96
N TYR A 118 3.12 9.68 5.86
CA TYR A 118 2.16 9.79 4.74
C TYR A 118 0.71 9.55 5.19
N PHE A 119 0.49 8.56 6.06
CA PHE A 119 -0.85 8.33 6.63
C PHE A 119 -1.36 9.58 7.35
N ARG A 120 -0.56 10.22 8.19
CA ARG A 120 -0.95 11.44 8.93
C ARG A 120 -1.28 12.60 8.00
N ASP A 121 -0.41 12.85 7.03
CA ASP A 121 -0.54 13.95 6.08
C ASP A 121 -1.77 13.77 5.17
N ASN A 122 -1.95 12.58 4.63
CA ASN A 122 -3.10 12.25 3.79
C ASN A 122 -4.40 12.30 4.58
N PHE A 123 -4.39 11.86 5.84
CA PHE A 123 -5.58 11.94 6.68
C PHE A 123 -5.97 13.38 7.00
N GLN A 124 -5.00 14.25 7.29
CA GLN A 124 -5.26 15.68 7.50
C GLN A 124 -5.85 16.34 6.26
N ASN A 125 -5.31 16.03 5.08
CA ASN A 125 -5.82 16.54 3.81
C ASN A 125 -7.25 16.05 3.55
N TYR A 126 -7.51 14.76 3.75
CA TYR A 126 -8.84 14.18 3.63
C TYR A 126 -9.84 14.85 4.58
N GLU A 127 -9.51 15.00 5.85
CA GLU A 127 -10.39 15.59 6.86
C GLU A 127 -10.73 17.05 6.54
N ARG A 128 -9.75 17.84 6.10
CA ARG A 128 -9.95 19.22 5.67
C ARG A 128 -10.95 19.30 4.52
N GLU A 129 -10.71 18.56 3.44
CA GLU A 129 -11.57 18.56 2.26
C GLU A 129 -12.97 18.03 2.57
N LEU A 130 -13.09 17.01 3.41
CA LEU A 130 -14.40 16.50 3.86
C LEU A 130 -15.14 17.53 4.73
N SER A 131 -14.43 18.23 5.60
CA SER A 131 -15.01 19.30 6.42
C SER A 131 -15.60 20.41 5.54
N GLU A 132 -14.83 20.89 4.55
CA GLU A 132 -15.29 21.90 3.61
C GLU A 132 -16.47 21.40 2.77
N LEU A 133 -16.45 20.15 2.31
CA LEU A 133 -17.56 19.56 1.56
C LEU A 133 -18.86 19.56 2.37
N THR A 134 -18.82 19.30 3.69
CA THR A 134 -20.01 19.29 4.54
C THR A 134 -20.64 20.68 4.70
N THR A 135 -19.91 21.74 4.47
CA THR A 135 -20.41 23.13 4.55
C THR A 135 -20.92 23.68 3.21
N GLN A 136 -20.51 23.09 2.09
CA GLN A 136 -20.84 23.56 0.74
C GLN A 136 -22.33 23.44 0.43
N ASP A 137 -22.88 24.40 -0.31
CA ASP A 137 -24.28 24.39 -0.74
C ASP A 137 -24.46 23.52 -1.99
N CYS A 138 -24.91 22.28 -1.79
CA CYS A 138 -25.11 21.32 -2.87
C CYS A 138 -26.40 21.54 -3.68
N VAL A 139 -27.30 22.42 -3.22
CA VAL A 139 -28.49 22.79 -4.00
C VAL A 139 -28.12 23.85 -5.05
N LYS A 140 -27.41 24.90 -4.63
CA LYS A 140 -27.02 25.99 -5.53
C LYS A 140 -25.87 25.61 -6.46
N ASN A 141 -24.93 24.79 -5.96
CA ASN A 141 -23.69 24.44 -6.66
C ASN A 141 -23.47 22.93 -6.74
N PRO A 142 -24.38 22.13 -7.33
CA PRO A 142 -24.27 20.67 -7.32
C PRO A 142 -23.05 20.15 -8.09
N ARG A 143 -22.58 20.85 -9.12
CA ARG A 143 -21.39 20.49 -9.89
C ARG A 143 -20.12 20.63 -9.04
N GLU A 144 -19.94 21.73 -8.36
CA GLU A 144 -18.80 21.95 -7.48
C GLU A 144 -18.79 20.97 -6.31
N PHE A 145 -19.97 20.73 -5.74
CA PHE A 145 -20.13 19.70 -4.70
C PHE A 145 -19.69 18.32 -5.21
N TYR A 146 -20.09 17.91 -6.42
CA TYR A 146 -19.68 16.65 -7.03
C TYR A 146 -18.16 16.57 -7.19
N LEU A 147 -17.53 17.59 -7.76
CA LEU A 147 -16.08 17.62 -7.97
C LEU A 147 -15.32 17.54 -6.64
N LYS A 148 -15.80 18.21 -5.61
CA LYS A 148 -15.21 18.15 -4.28
C LYS A 148 -15.43 16.78 -3.62
N LEU A 149 -16.59 16.16 -3.82
CA LEU A 149 -16.88 14.80 -3.36
C LEU A 149 -15.91 13.80 -4.00
N GLU A 150 -15.63 13.90 -5.30
CA GLU A 150 -14.66 13.02 -5.96
C GLU A 150 -13.24 13.24 -5.41
N LYS A 151 -12.84 14.48 -5.13
CA LYS A 151 -11.56 14.76 -4.46
C LYS A 151 -11.48 14.10 -3.08
N VAL A 152 -12.54 14.22 -2.27
CA VAL A 152 -12.62 13.57 -0.95
C VAL A 152 -12.54 12.04 -1.06
N ARG A 153 -13.22 11.45 -2.05
CA ARG A 153 -13.14 10.00 -2.32
C ARG A 153 -11.73 9.56 -2.68
N LYS A 154 -11.04 10.34 -3.52
CA LYS A 154 -9.63 10.05 -3.88
C LYS A 154 -8.74 10.07 -2.64
N LEU A 155 -8.80 11.13 -1.84
CA LEU A 155 -8.01 11.25 -0.62
C LEU A 155 -8.30 10.13 0.39
N ARG A 156 -9.56 9.70 0.51
CA ARG A 156 -9.91 8.56 1.37
C ARG A 156 -9.30 7.25 0.88
N ARG A 157 -9.21 7.03 -0.44
CA ARG A 157 -8.49 5.88 -1.00
C ARG A 157 -6.99 5.93 -0.71
N GLU A 158 -6.37 7.09 -0.76
CA GLU A 158 -4.95 7.28 -0.39
C GLU A 158 -4.71 6.94 1.08
N VAL A 159 -5.59 7.37 1.99
CA VAL A 159 -5.54 6.98 3.41
C VAL A 159 -5.66 5.46 3.55
N SER A 160 -6.61 4.83 2.85
CA SER A 160 -6.79 3.37 2.88
C SER A 160 -5.55 2.64 2.36
N TYR A 161 -4.93 3.12 1.30
CA TYR A 161 -3.67 2.59 0.78
C TYR A 161 -2.55 2.64 1.84
N ASN A 162 -2.40 3.79 2.53
CA ASN A 162 -1.39 3.92 3.57
C ASN A 162 -1.63 2.95 4.74
N THR A 163 -2.90 2.71 5.14
CA THR A 163 -3.21 1.73 6.20
C THR A 163 -2.83 0.30 5.80
N THR A 164 -3.12 -0.08 4.56
CA THR A 164 -2.72 -1.39 4.01
C THR A 164 -1.19 -1.52 3.99
N LYS A 165 -0.51 -0.48 3.50
CA LYS A 165 0.96 -0.49 3.41
C LYS A 165 1.63 -0.60 4.78
N LEU A 166 1.14 0.12 5.78
CA LEU A 166 1.64 0.02 7.16
C LEU A 166 1.45 -1.39 7.74
N SER A 167 0.31 -2.04 7.46
CA SER A 167 0.07 -3.42 7.89
C SER A 167 1.05 -4.40 7.24
N GLU A 168 1.29 -4.27 5.93
CA GLU A 168 2.26 -5.10 5.18
C GLU A 168 3.70 -4.94 5.72
N ILE A 169 4.11 -3.71 6.04
CA ILE A 169 5.45 -3.46 6.59
C ILE A 169 5.57 -4.04 8.00
N ALA A 170 4.54 -3.90 8.84
CA ALA A 170 4.52 -4.47 10.18
C ALA A 170 4.61 -6.01 10.15
N GLU A 171 3.91 -6.66 9.21
CA GLU A 171 3.99 -8.11 9.00
C GLU A 171 5.40 -8.54 8.58
N LYS A 172 5.98 -7.87 7.57
CA LYS A 172 7.36 -8.12 7.13
C LYS A 172 8.37 -7.96 8.27
N TYR A 173 8.19 -6.93 9.09
CA TYR A 173 9.03 -6.71 10.26
C TYR A 173 8.92 -7.87 11.26
N GLY A 174 7.71 -8.36 11.52
CA GLY A 174 7.49 -9.53 12.37
C GLY A 174 8.20 -10.80 11.87
N ILE A 175 8.15 -11.06 10.55
CA ILE A 175 8.86 -12.17 9.91
C ILE A 175 10.38 -12.00 10.09
N GLN A 176 10.92 -10.82 9.81
CA GLN A 176 12.35 -10.51 9.95
C GLN A 176 12.84 -10.67 11.41
N VAL A 177 12.02 -10.26 12.40
CA VAL A 177 12.31 -10.49 13.82
C VAL A 177 12.41 -11.97 14.12
N HIS A 178 11.47 -12.79 13.63
CA HIS A 178 11.49 -14.23 13.83
C HIS A 178 12.77 -14.86 13.25
N GLU A 179 13.13 -14.54 12.02
CA GLU A 179 14.36 -15.00 11.37
C GLU A 179 15.61 -14.59 12.14
N PHE A 180 15.68 -13.32 12.58
CA PHE A 180 16.77 -12.81 13.40
C PHE A 180 16.91 -13.59 14.72
N VAL A 181 15.83 -13.85 15.43
CA VAL A 181 15.84 -14.61 16.68
C VAL A 181 16.30 -16.04 16.44
N MET A 182 15.75 -16.73 15.46
CA MET A 182 16.13 -18.12 15.13
C MET A 182 17.62 -18.23 14.81
N LYS A 183 18.16 -17.34 13.98
CA LYS A 183 19.59 -17.33 13.64
C LYS A 183 20.50 -17.11 14.84
N ASN A 184 20.08 -16.31 15.81
CA ASN A 184 20.90 -15.94 16.96
C ASN A 184 20.72 -16.88 18.17
N THR A 185 19.67 -17.72 18.21
CA THR A 185 19.46 -18.73 19.27
C THR A 185 20.05 -20.09 18.89
N THR A 186 19.97 -20.49 17.61
CA THR A 186 20.57 -21.76 17.15
C THR A 186 22.09 -21.73 17.12
N GLY A 187 22.72 -20.57 16.94
CA GLY A 187 24.18 -20.41 17.01
C GLY A 187 24.77 -20.59 18.41
N ALA A 188 24.00 -20.29 19.46
CA ALA A 188 24.43 -20.42 20.85
C ALA A 188 24.37 -21.88 21.42
N ALA A 189 23.74 -22.79 20.70
CA ALA A 189 23.65 -24.20 21.11
C ALA A 189 24.81 -25.09 20.59
N ASN A 190 25.71 -24.52 19.79
CA ASN A 190 26.84 -25.22 19.17
C ASN A 190 28.23 -24.75 19.68
N GLU A 191 28.28 -23.89 20.70
CA GLU A 191 29.46 -23.53 21.47
C GLU A 191 29.45 -24.16 22.85
#